data_ee4fadb6645fd5b1abe5e2f0dbbec26f
#
_entry.id   ee4fadb6645fd5b1abe5e2f0dbbec26f
#
_cell.length_a   1.000
_cell.length_b   1.000
_cell.length_c   1.000
_cell.angle_alpha   90.00
_cell.angle_beta   90.00
_cell.angle_gamma   90.00
#
_symmetry.space_group_name_H-M   'P 1'
#
loop_
_entity.id
_entity.type
_entity.pdbx_description
1 polymer ?
#
loop_
_entity_poly.entity_id
_entity_poly.type
_entity_poly.pdbx_seq_one_letter_code
_entity_poly.pdbx_strand_id
1 'polypeptide(L)'
;MEHKNIKKSVLNDKKYIKNDYKGMKTINKTCKICGNIFTANTNRAAFCSLECKKTAKKLNDKKYRESEHGAAVRRKNRKNASVIESRKRYEKTDAYKNSKRATAQKYRQTENGLLHDRTRKLNYYYRKLSKKYGIYDKCAHVATIDEVKELFSANACFYCNKELSEQEKTVDHKIPVSKGGTNAKTNLVICCRHCNSLKNDKEVI
;
A
#
# COMPACT_ATOMS: atom_id res chain seq x y z
N MET A 1 -9.60 -0.77 -28.07
CA MET A 1 -10.57 0.23 -27.54
C MET A 1 -9.82 1.31 -26.73
N GLU A 2 -8.79 1.98 -27.30
CA GLU A 2 -7.91 2.89 -26.53
C GLU A 2 -7.82 4.33 -27.04
N HIS A 3 -8.72 4.76 -27.94
CA HIS A 3 -8.62 6.09 -28.55
C HIS A 3 -9.64 7.14 -28.07
N LYS A 4 -10.45 6.88 -27.03
CA LYS A 4 -11.50 7.83 -26.60
C LYS A 4 -11.17 8.70 -25.37
N ASN A 5 -10.07 8.46 -24.67
CA ASN A 5 -9.76 9.21 -23.43
C ASN A 5 -8.77 10.38 -23.58
N ILE A 6 -8.13 10.54 -24.74
CA ILE A 6 -7.14 11.61 -24.95
C ILE A 6 -7.80 12.94 -25.32
N LYS A 7 -9.03 12.92 -25.87
CA LYS A 7 -9.71 14.16 -26.32
C LYS A 7 -10.38 14.99 -25.21
N LYS A 8 -10.60 14.44 -24.00
CA LYS A 8 -11.22 15.22 -22.89
C LYS A 8 -10.24 16.07 -22.08
N SER A 9 -8.95 15.74 -22.07
CA SER A 9 -7.94 16.56 -21.36
C SER A 9 -7.53 17.81 -22.12
N VAL A 10 -7.58 17.77 -23.46
CA VAL A 10 -7.17 18.90 -24.32
C VAL A 10 -8.22 20.02 -24.37
N LEU A 11 -9.50 19.74 -24.08
CA LEU A 11 -10.58 20.72 -24.13
C LEU A 11 -10.68 21.62 -22.90
N ASN A 12 -10.10 21.24 -21.75
CA ASN A 12 -10.09 22.09 -20.56
C ASN A 12 -8.94 23.11 -20.53
N ASP A 13 -7.88 22.90 -21.33
CA ASP A 13 -6.76 23.86 -21.41
C ASP A 13 -7.08 25.09 -22.27
N LYS A 14 -8.14 25.04 -23.12
CA LYS A 14 -8.51 26.17 -23.96
C LYS A 14 -9.28 27.29 -23.25
N LYS A 15 -9.74 27.08 -22.03
CA LYS A 15 -10.50 28.12 -21.26
C LYS A 15 -9.59 29.15 -20.59
N TYR A 16 -8.27 28.95 -20.56
CA TYR A 16 -7.30 29.88 -19.95
C TYR A 16 -6.57 30.78 -20.95
N ILE A 17 -6.85 30.66 -22.25
CA ILE A 17 -6.12 31.40 -23.32
C ILE A 17 -6.94 32.55 -23.91
N LYS A 18 -8.03 32.97 -23.27
CA LYS A 18 -8.77 34.18 -23.73
C LYS A 18 -8.63 35.31 -22.74
N ASN A 19 -7.47 35.93 -22.72
CA ASN A 19 -7.34 37.35 -22.46
C ASN A 19 -6.38 37.92 -23.53
N ASP A 20 -6.95 38.60 -24.53
CA ASP A 20 -6.24 39.34 -25.57
C ASP A 20 -5.43 40.49 -24.95
N TYR A 21 -4.23 40.22 -24.51
CA TYR A 21 -3.23 41.25 -24.20
C TYR A 21 -2.53 41.68 -25.49
N LYS A 22 -3.20 42.48 -26.32
CA LYS A 22 -2.56 43.21 -27.42
C LYS A 22 -1.49 44.13 -26.82
N GLY A 23 -0.19 43.85 -27.05
CA GLY A 23 0.92 44.72 -26.73
C GLY A 23 1.96 44.26 -25.72
N MET A 24 1.84 43.08 -25.10
CA MET A 24 2.91 42.57 -24.21
C MET A 24 4.05 41.95 -24.98
N LYS A 25 5.28 42.41 -24.72
CA LYS A 25 6.51 41.77 -25.24
C LYS A 25 6.61 40.34 -24.68
N THR A 26 6.51 39.38 -25.56
CA THR A 26 6.74 37.95 -25.20
C THR A 26 8.20 37.66 -25.11
N ILE A 27 8.61 36.83 -24.15
CA ILE A 27 10.00 36.46 -23.87
C ILE A 27 10.11 34.95 -24.01
N ASN A 28 11.08 34.47 -24.77
CA ASN A 28 11.38 33.04 -24.82
C ASN A 28 12.16 32.62 -23.57
N LYS A 29 11.70 31.58 -22.90
CA LYS A 29 12.27 31.05 -21.65
C LYS A 29 12.40 29.54 -21.71
N THR A 30 13.35 29.01 -20.97
CA THR A 30 13.52 27.58 -20.80
C THR A 30 12.81 27.11 -19.55
N CYS A 31 11.95 26.10 -19.66
CA CYS A 31 11.22 25.52 -18.54
C CYS A 31 12.18 24.86 -17.54
N LYS A 32 12.07 25.20 -16.26
CA LYS A 32 12.96 24.64 -15.20
C LYS A 32 12.73 23.16 -14.92
N ILE A 33 11.68 22.55 -15.44
CA ILE A 33 11.35 21.13 -15.21
C ILE A 33 11.65 20.26 -16.41
N CYS A 34 11.15 20.61 -17.60
CA CYS A 34 11.31 19.77 -18.78
C CYS A 34 12.39 20.26 -19.77
N GLY A 35 12.98 21.45 -19.54
CA GLY A 35 13.98 22.02 -20.43
C GLY A 35 13.43 22.63 -21.73
N ASN A 36 12.14 22.48 -22.04
CA ASN A 36 11.56 23.00 -23.29
C ASN A 36 11.52 24.52 -23.28
N ILE A 37 11.75 25.12 -24.45
CA ILE A 37 11.60 26.56 -24.66
C ILE A 37 10.10 26.87 -24.78
N PHE A 38 9.64 27.93 -24.11
CA PHE A 38 8.28 28.39 -24.15
C PHE A 38 8.21 29.93 -24.15
N THR A 39 7.12 30.46 -24.69
CA THR A 39 6.88 31.90 -24.74
C THR A 39 6.14 32.34 -23.49
N ALA A 40 6.68 33.32 -22.78
CA ALA A 40 6.13 33.85 -21.52
C ALA A 40 5.84 35.34 -21.61
N ASN A 41 4.75 35.76 -20.99
CA ASN A 41 4.36 37.16 -20.93
C ASN A 41 4.98 37.93 -19.74
N THR A 42 5.73 37.23 -18.89
CA THR A 42 6.38 37.83 -17.71
C THR A 42 7.74 37.19 -17.45
N ASN A 43 8.66 38.00 -16.91
CA ASN A 43 9.98 37.50 -16.46
C ASN A 43 9.89 36.50 -15.27
N ARG A 44 8.74 36.42 -14.60
CA ARG A 44 8.54 35.52 -13.44
C ARG A 44 8.13 34.10 -13.86
N ALA A 45 7.69 33.91 -15.11
CA ALA A 45 7.29 32.59 -15.59
C ALA A 45 8.52 31.65 -15.63
N ALA A 46 8.41 30.52 -14.97
CA ALA A 46 9.48 29.52 -14.84
C ALA A 46 9.11 28.15 -15.44
N PHE A 47 7.87 27.95 -15.82
CA PHE A 47 7.33 26.65 -16.26
C PHE A 47 6.47 26.82 -17.50
N CYS A 48 6.61 25.90 -18.46
CA CYS A 48 5.88 25.93 -19.73
C CYS A 48 4.42 25.48 -19.62
N SER A 49 4.07 24.71 -18.59
CA SER A 49 2.75 24.12 -18.41
C SER A 49 2.33 24.04 -16.95
N LEU A 50 1.03 23.82 -16.73
CA LEU A 50 0.47 23.55 -15.39
C LEU A 50 1.06 22.27 -14.79
N GLU A 51 1.36 21.27 -15.62
CA GLU A 51 1.97 20.01 -15.15
C GLU A 51 3.40 20.21 -14.67
N CYS A 52 4.21 20.98 -15.41
CA CYS A 52 5.55 21.33 -14.96
C CYS A 52 5.52 22.15 -13.66
N LYS A 53 4.54 23.03 -13.49
CA LYS A 53 4.32 23.78 -12.25
C LYS A 53 3.93 22.84 -11.08
N LYS A 54 3.05 21.87 -11.31
CA LYS A 54 2.68 20.84 -10.31
C LYS A 54 3.87 19.97 -9.93
N THR A 55 4.68 19.57 -10.91
CA THR A 55 5.91 18.78 -10.68
C THR A 55 6.91 19.56 -9.85
N ALA A 56 7.16 20.84 -10.20
CA ALA A 56 8.03 21.72 -9.43
C ALA A 56 7.56 21.86 -7.96
N LYS A 57 6.25 22.01 -7.76
CA LYS A 57 5.67 22.05 -6.41
C LYS A 57 5.91 20.77 -5.66
N LYS A 58 5.65 19.61 -6.26
CA LYS A 58 5.92 18.29 -5.63
C LYS A 58 7.38 18.13 -5.21
N LEU A 59 8.32 18.56 -6.06
CA LEU A 59 9.75 18.51 -5.76
C LEU A 59 10.13 19.44 -4.61
N ASN A 60 9.60 20.66 -4.59
CA ASN A 60 9.83 21.59 -3.48
C ASN A 60 9.21 21.10 -2.17
N ASP A 61 7.99 20.56 -2.21
CA ASP A 61 7.33 19.98 -1.05
C ASP A 61 8.12 18.77 -0.50
N LYS A 62 8.75 17.98 -1.39
CA LYS A 62 9.65 16.88 -1.00
C LYS A 62 10.90 17.43 -0.31
N LYS A 63 11.61 18.39 -0.95
CA LYS A 63 12.80 19.04 -0.36
C LYS A 63 12.51 19.64 1.02
N TYR A 64 11.36 20.34 1.16
CA TYR A 64 10.96 20.92 2.44
C TYR A 64 10.71 19.83 3.50
N ARG A 65 10.05 18.73 3.12
CA ARG A 65 9.81 17.62 4.05
C ARG A 65 11.10 16.93 4.50
N GLU A 66 12.09 16.86 3.64
CA GLU A 66 13.39 16.24 3.92
C GLU A 66 14.36 17.20 4.64
N SER A 67 14.08 18.50 4.64
CA SER A 67 14.92 19.52 5.32
C SER A 67 14.80 19.44 6.84
N GLU A 68 15.87 19.82 7.53
CA GLU A 68 15.89 19.94 9.00
C GLU A 68 14.85 20.92 9.52
N HIS A 69 14.69 22.07 8.84
CA HIS A 69 13.66 23.05 9.16
C HIS A 69 12.25 22.42 9.07
N GLY A 70 11.94 21.73 7.98
CA GLY A 70 10.65 21.02 7.83
C GLY A 70 10.42 19.95 8.90
N ALA A 71 11.49 19.27 9.32
CA ALA A 71 11.42 18.31 10.42
C ALA A 71 11.13 19.00 11.77
N ALA A 72 11.80 20.12 12.05
CA ALA A 72 11.59 20.91 13.27
C ALA A 72 10.15 21.45 13.36
N VAL A 73 9.62 21.99 12.27
CA VAL A 73 8.21 22.46 12.20
C VAL A 73 7.24 21.32 12.45
N ARG A 74 7.46 20.14 11.87
CA ARG A 74 6.62 18.97 12.14
C ARG A 74 6.66 18.53 13.60
N ARG A 75 7.84 18.54 14.23
CA ARG A 75 7.99 18.23 15.68
C ARG A 75 7.20 19.21 16.54
N LYS A 76 7.30 20.53 16.24
CA LYS A 76 6.54 21.58 16.92
C LYS A 76 5.04 21.38 16.77
N ASN A 77 4.56 21.12 15.54
CA ASN A 77 3.12 20.94 15.27
C ASN A 77 2.55 19.68 15.93
N ARG A 78 3.33 18.60 16.07
CA ARG A 78 2.89 17.39 16.80
C ARG A 78 2.59 17.66 18.27
N LYS A 79 3.23 18.64 18.88
CA LYS A 79 3.03 19.03 20.29
C LYS A 79 2.00 20.16 20.46
N ASN A 80 1.56 20.78 19.38
CA ASN A 80 0.60 21.89 19.42
C ASN A 80 -0.82 21.37 19.68
N ALA A 81 -1.41 21.74 20.81
CA ALA A 81 -2.73 21.30 21.24
C ALA A 81 -3.84 21.59 20.20
N SER A 82 -3.82 22.78 19.58
CA SER A 82 -4.80 23.16 18.56
C SER A 82 -4.71 22.27 17.30
N VAL A 83 -3.50 21.93 16.88
CA VAL A 83 -3.26 21.02 15.73
C VAL A 83 -3.74 19.61 16.05
N ILE A 84 -3.46 19.14 17.28
CA ILE A 84 -3.91 17.83 17.78
C ILE A 84 -5.43 17.76 17.80
N GLU A 85 -6.08 18.80 18.31
CA GLU A 85 -7.54 18.86 18.41
C GLU A 85 -8.21 18.92 17.04
N SER A 86 -7.68 19.75 16.13
CA SER A 86 -8.15 19.82 14.74
C SER A 86 -8.03 18.48 14.03
N ARG A 87 -6.92 17.76 14.24
CA ARG A 87 -6.72 16.41 13.72
C ARG A 87 -7.74 15.43 14.31
N LYS A 88 -7.96 15.44 15.62
CA LYS A 88 -8.94 14.56 16.25
C LYS A 88 -10.37 14.82 15.74
N ARG A 89 -10.72 16.09 15.47
CA ARG A 89 -12.01 16.44 14.84
C ARG A 89 -12.11 15.89 13.43
N TYR A 90 -11.07 16.07 12.61
CA TYR A 90 -11.03 15.53 11.24
C TYR A 90 -11.11 14.01 11.20
N GLU A 91 -10.43 13.30 12.12
CA GLU A 91 -10.44 11.83 12.22
C GLU A 91 -11.84 11.26 12.53
N LYS A 92 -12.73 12.05 13.12
CA LYS A 92 -14.13 11.68 13.37
C LYS A 92 -15.02 11.80 12.14
N THR A 93 -14.61 12.56 11.12
CA THR A 93 -15.43 12.81 9.93
C THR A 93 -15.56 11.54 9.05
N ASP A 94 -16.69 11.43 8.36
CA ASP A 94 -16.92 10.33 7.42
C ASP A 94 -15.98 10.41 6.21
N ALA A 95 -15.59 11.62 5.79
CA ALA A 95 -14.59 11.83 4.75
C ALA A 95 -13.26 11.15 5.10
N TYR A 96 -12.76 11.32 6.36
CA TYR A 96 -11.56 10.65 6.81
C TYR A 96 -11.72 9.13 6.87
N LYS A 97 -12.83 8.65 7.46
CA LYS A 97 -13.11 7.21 7.58
C LYS A 97 -13.18 6.55 6.20
N ASN A 98 -13.86 7.18 5.24
CA ASN A 98 -13.99 6.68 3.87
C ASN A 98 -12.64 6.68 3.13
N SER A 99 -11.84 7.74 3.27
CA SER A 99 -10.48 7.80 2.72
C SER A 99 -9.58 6.68 3.29
N LYS A 100 -9.65 6.44 4.61
CA LYS A 100 -8.93 5.34 5.26
C LYS A 100 -9.38 3.97 4.76
N ARG A 101 -10.70 3.75 4.62
CA ARG A 101 -11.26 2.49 4.09
C ARG A 101 -10.79 2.25 2.66
N ALA A 102 -10.88 3.27 1.78
CA ALA A 102 -10.42 3.17 0.40
C ALA A 102 -8.91 2.88 0.30
N THR A 103 -8.09 3.53 1.12
CA THR A 103 -6.64 3.28 1.17
C THR A 103 -6.35 1.86 1.65
N ALA A 104 -7.03 1.40 2.71
CA ALA A 104 -6.88 0.04 3.21
C ALA A 104 -7.33 -1.01 2.19
N GLN A 105 -8.41 -0.74 1.45
CA GLN A 105 -8.88 -1.63 0.38
C GLN A 105 -7.85 -1.75 -0.75
N LYS A 106 -7.30 -0.62 -1.21
CA LYS A 106 -6.23 -0.62 -2.22
C LYS A 106 -4.99 -1.38 -1.73
N TYR A 107 -4.58 -1.17 -0.48
CA TYR A 107 -3.42 -1.87 0.09
C TYR A 107 -3.65 -3.38 0.13
N ARG A 108 -4.84 -3.85 0.53
CA ARG A 108 -5.17 -5.28 0.57
C ARG A 108 -5.14 -5.97 -0.79
N GLN A 109 -5.21 -5.22 -1.90
CA GLN A 109 -5.09 -5.73 -3.26
C GLN A 109 -3.64 -5.84 -3.75
N THR A 110 -2.68 -5.25 -3.02
CA THR A 110 -1.27 -5.40 -3.34
C THR A 110 -0.73 -6.74 -2.83
N GLU A 111 0.32 -7.26 -3.47
CA GLU A 111 1.01 -8.49 -3.03
C GLU A 111 1.39 -8.41 -1.54
N ASN A 112 2.01 -7.30 -1.12
CA ASN A 112 2.36 -7.09 0.29
C ASN A 112 1.13 -7.07 1.20
N GLY A 113 0.03 -6.46 0.78
CA GLY A 113 -1.21 -6.43 1.54
C GLY A 113 -1.82 -7.82 1.71
N LEU A 114 -1.78 -8.63 0.67
CA LEU A 114 -2.22 -10.04 0.72
C LEU A 114 -1.36 -10.87 1.66
N LEU A 115 -0.03 -10.74 1.59
CA LEU A 115 0.90 -11.43 2.48
C LEU A 115 0.67 -11.05 3.95
N HIS A 116 0.52 -9.76 4.24
CA HIS A 116 0.19 -9.28 5.59
C HIS A 116 -1.13 -9.87 6.11
N ASP A 117 -2.16 -9.94 5.27
CA ASP A 117 -3.45 -10.50 5.68
C ASP A 117 -3.37 -12.01 5.93
N ARG A 118 -2.67 -12.75 5.07
CA ARG A 118 -2.39 -14.19 5.23
C ARG A 118 -1.64 -14.46 6.55
N THR A 119 -0.55 -13.74 6.79
CA THR A 119 0.26 -13.88 8.02
C THR A 119 -0.56 -13.56 9.27
N ARG A 120 -1.33 -12.48 9.23
CA ARG A 120 -2.20 -12.08 10.35
C ARG A 120 -3.26 -13.13 10.66
N LYS A 121 -3.92 -13.68 9.64
CA LYS A 121 -4.94 -14.73 9.79
C LYS A 121 -4.34 -16.00 10.36
N LEU A 122 -3.21 -16.46 9.81
CA LEU A 122 -2.50 -17.64 10.27
C LEU A 122 -2.15 -17.54 11.77
N ASN A 123 -1.52 -16.43 12.17
CA ASN A 123 -1.14 -16.19 13.57
C ASN A 123 -2.35 -16.00 14.49
N TYR A 124 -3.45 -15.38 14.00
CA TYR A 124 -4.68 -15.25 14.77
C TYR A 124 -5.31 -16.62 15.06
N TYR A 125 -5.46 -17.48 14.05
CA TYR A 125 -6.04 -18.80 14.22
C TYR A 125 -5.17 -19.69 15.10
N TYR A 126 -3.86 -19.65 14.94
CA TYR A 126 -2.93 -20.35 15.82
C TYR A 126 -3.13 -19.95 17.29
N ARG A 127 -3.12 -18.66 17.60
CA ARG A 127 -3.33 -18.17 18.97
C ARG A 127 -4.71 -18.55 19.54
N LYS A 128 -5.74 -18.54 18.69
CA LYS A 128 -7.09 -18.93 19.09
C LYS A 128 -7.16 -20.43 19.42
N LEU A 129 -6.59 -21.27 18.57
CA LEU A 129 -6.62 -22.72 18.76
C LEU A 129 -5.71 -23.15 19.92
N SER A 130 -4.50 -22.62 20.02
CA SER A 130 -3.58 -22.93 21.11
C SER A 130 -4.14 -22.59 22.47
N LYS A 131 -4.86 -21.45 22.59
CA LYS A 131 -5.62 -21.12 23.81
C LYS A 131 -6.75 -22.12 24.08
N LYS A 132 -7.51 -22.51 23.06
CA LYS A 132 -8.60 -23.48 23.18
C LYS A 132 -8.10 -24.83 23.72
N TYR A 133 -6.91 -25.25 23.28
CA TYR A 133 -6.33 -26.53 23.68
C TYR A 133 -5.40 -26.45 24.90
N GLY A 134 -5.30 -25.27 25.55
CA GLY A 134 -4.48 -25.09 26.76
C GLY A 134 -2.97 -25.13 26.54
N ILE A 135 -2.51 -25.06 25.27
CA ILE A 135 -1.09 -25.15 24.88
C ILE A 135 -0.51 -23.79 24.47
N TYR A 136 -1.21 -22.70 24.79
CA TYR A 136 -0.78 -21.36 24.42
C TYR A 136 0.47 -20.93 25.18
N ASP A 137 1.55 -20.74 24.44
CA ASP A 137 2.76 -20.10 24.94
C ASP A 137 2.94 -18.72 24.28
N LYS A 138 3.18 -17.69 25.11
CA LYS A 138 3.47 -16.32 24.63
C LYS A 138 4.79 -16.23 23.87
N CYS A 139 5.73 -17.12 24.17
CA CYS A 139 7.04 -17.21 23.53
C CYS A 139 7.04 -18.11 22.29
N ALA A 140 5.93 -18.81 22.01
CA ALA A 140 5.84 -19.65 20.83
C ALA A 140 6.04 -18.83 19.54
N HIS A 141 6.76 -19.43 18.61
CA HIS A 141 7.03 -18.83 17.31
C HIS A 141 5.71 -18.45 16.59
N VAL A 142 5.65 -17.24 16.11
CA VAL A 142 4.60 -16.74 15.21
C VAL A 142 5.20 -16.54 13.83
N ALA A 143 4.53 -17.04 12.79
CA ALA A 143 5.02 -16.93 11.42
C ALA A 143 5.25 -15.46 11.03
N THR A 144 6.41 -15.18 10.46
CA THR A 144 6.77 -13.88 9.89
C THR A 144 6.21 -13.73 8.47
N ILE A 145 6.23 -12.50 7.95
CA ILE A 145 5.79 -12.23 6.57
C ILE A 145 6.69 -12.95 5.56
N ASP A 146 7.99 -12.96 5.80
CA ASP A 146 8.96 -13.59 4.90
C ASP A 146 8.80 -15.12 4.88
N GLU A 147 8.57 -15.75 6.03
CA GLU A 147 8.25 -17.18 6.10
C GLU A 147 6.96 -17.53 5.38
N VAL A 148 5.92 -16.70 5.51
CA VAL A 148 4.66 -16.89 4.78
C VAL A 148 4.84 -16.65 3.28
N LYS A 149 5.65 -15.68 2.88
CA LYS A 149 6.00 -15.46 1.47
C LYS A 149 6.68 -16.69 0.86
N GLU A 150 7.68 -17.21 1.55
CA GLU A 150 8.39 -18.42 1.12
C GLU A 150 7.46 -19.64 1.09
N LEU A 151 6.59 -19.81 2.10
CA LEU A 151 5.60 -20.86 2.13
C LEU A 151 4.68 -20.81 0.90
N PHE A 152 4.18 -19.63 0.54
CA PHE A 152 3.29 -19.44 -0.62
C PHE A 152 4.00 -19.51 -1.97
N SER A 153 5.33 -19.58 -2.03
CA SER A 153 6.06 -19.86 -3.28
C SER A 153 5.90 -21.29 -3.78
N ALA A 154 5.47 -22.21 -2.91
CA ALA A 154 5.16 -23.58 -3.32
C ALA A 154 3.95 -23.61 -4.27
N ASN A 155 4.10 -24.27 -5.42
CA ASN A 155 3.06 -24.36 -6.45
C ASN A 155 2.34 -25.70 -6.48
N ALA A 156 2.71 -26.64 -5.61
CA ALA A 156 2.08 -27.95 -5.53
C ALA A 156 1.59 -28.26 -4.11
N CYS A 157 0.58 -29.11 -4.02
CA CYS A 157 0.08 -29.64 -2.75
C CYS A 157 1.13 -30.55 -2.13
N PHE A 158 1.50 -30.31 -0.86
CA PHE A 158 2.45 -31.12 -0.13
C PHE A 158 2.05 -32.62 -0.03
N TYR A 159 0.75 -32.90 -0.02
CA TYR A 159 0.25 -34.28 0.20
C TYR A 159 -0.01 -35.07 -1.08
N CYS A 160 -0.55 -34.43 -2.12
CA CYS A 160 -0.94 -35.14 -3.36
C CYS A 160 -0.20 -34.66 -4.60
N ASN A 161 0.74 -33.74 -4.47
CA ASN A 161 1.53 -33.14 -5.55
C ASN A 161 0.72 -32.47 -6.67
N LYS A 162 -0.61 -32.31 -6.49
CA LYS A 162 -1.42 -31.54 -7.44
C LYS A 162 -0.90 -30.10 -7.54
N GLU A 163 -0.73 -29.58 -8.75
CA GLU A 163 -0.45 -28.17 -8.98
C GLU A 163 -1.60 -27.29 -8.47
N LEU A 164 -1.27 -26.19 -7.81
CA LEU A 164 -2.22 -25.30 -7.13
C LEU A 164 -2.12 -23.87 -7.67
N SER A 165 -3.25 -23.34 -8.08
CA SER A 165 -3.40 -21.88 -8.27
C SER A 165 -3.36 -21.16 -6.92
N GLU A 166 -3.12 -19.84 -6.93
CA GLU A 166 -3.08 -19.01 -5.71
C GLU A 166 -4.35 -19.10 -4.85
N GLN A 167 -5.52 -19.34 -5.47
CA GLN A 167 -6.81 -19.43 -4.81
C GLN A 167 -7.04 -20.81 -4.16
N GLU A 168 -6.36 -21.87 -4.65
CA GLU A 168 -6.48 -23.24 -4.15
C GLU A 168 -5.53 -23.51 -3.01
N LYS A 169 -4.49 -22.67 -2.81
CA LYS A 169 -3.50 -22.82 -1.74
C LYS A 169 -4.14 -22.64 -0.38
N THR A 170 -3.99 -23.64 0.49
CA THR A 170 -4.31 -23.56 1.92
C THR A 170 -3.07 -23.88 2.74
N VAL A 171 -2.96 -23.28 3.93
CA VAL A 171 -1.89 -23.59 4.88
C VAL A 171 -2.38 -24.67 5.82
N ASP A 172 -1.58 -25.71 6.02
CA ASP A 172 -1.82 -26.74 7.02
C ASP A 172 -0.62 -26.88 7.96
N HIS A 173 -0.89 -27.39 9.16
CA HIS A 173 0.12 -27.74 10.16
C HIS A 173 0.39 -29.26 10.07
N LYS A 174 1.62 -29.68 9.75
CA LYS A 174 2.00 -31.11 9.73
C LYS A 174 1.64 -31.78 11.06
N ILE A 175 2.08 -31.20 12.16
CA ILE A 175 1.60 -31.51 13.50
C ILE A 175 0.46 -30.56 13.83
N PRO A 176 -0.76 -31.04 14.03
CA PRO A 176 -1.90 -30.20 14.36
C PRO A 176 -1.70 -29.33 15.61
N VAL A 177 -2.28 -28.14 15.64
CA VAL A 177 -2.21 -27.27 16.83
C VAL A 177 -2.80 -27.96 18.07
N SER A 178 -3.84 -28.81 17.90
CA SER A 178 -4.44 -29.62 18.98
C SER A 178 -3.45 -30.57 19.63
N LYS A 179 -2.37 -30.94 18.94
CA LYS A 179 -1.31 -31.84 19.37
C LYS A 179 0.03 -31.15 19.65
N GLY A 180 0.00 -29.85 19.90
CA GLY A 180 1.19 -29.08 20.24
C GLY A 180 1.94 -28.47 19.02
N GLY A 181 1.42 -28.65 17.81
CA GLY A 181 2.01 -28.03 16.60
C GLY A 181 2.06 -26.53 16.68
N THR A 182 3.15 -25.93 16.19
CA THR A 182 3.40 -24.47 16.21
C THR A 182 3.31 -23.88 14.81
N ASN A 183 3.32 -22.52 14.73
CA ASN A 183 3.44 -21.79 13.47
C ASN A 183 4.89 -21.71 12.94
N ALA A 184 5.80 -22.53 13.43
CA ALA A 184 7.14 -22.59 12.87
C ALA A 184 7.09 -23.07 11.40
N LYS A 185 7.91 -22.45 10.55
CA LYS A 185 7.99 -22.77 9.10
C LYS A 185 8.14 -24.27 8.84
N THR A 186 8.90 -24.98 9.68
CA THR A 186 9.13 -26.43 9.58
C THR A 186 7.86 -27.26 9.75
N ASN A 187 6.85 -26.70 10.44
CA ASN A 187 5.56 -27.35 10.68
C ASN A 187 4.46 -26.91 9.71
N LEU A 188 4.70 -25.88 8.86
CA LEU A 188 3.72 -25.33 7.94
C LEU A 188 3.97 -25.85 6.52
N VAL A 189 2.89 -26.21 5.83
CA VAL A 189 2.92 -26.64 4.42
C VAL A 189 1.77 -26.02 3.62
N ILE A 190 1.99 -25.87 2.30
CA ILE A 190 0.92 -25.56 1.37
C ILE A 190 0.27 -26.84 0.89
N CYS A 191 -1.04 -26.88 0.93
CA CYS A 191 -1.82 -28.01 0.45
C CYS A 191 -3.14 -27.58 -0.22
N CYS A 192 -3.76 -28.49 -0.96
CA CYS A 192 -5.11 -28.26 -1.46
C CYS A 192 -6.14 -28.44 -0.33
N ARG A 193 -7.29 -27.78 -0.48
CA ARG A 193 -8.38 -27.85 0.51
C ARG A 193 -8.85 -29.28 0.78
N HIS A 194 -8.88 -30.14 -0.26
CA HIS A 194 -9.27 -31.54 -0.13
C HIS A 194 -8.34 -32.32 0.81
N CYS A 195 -7.03 -32.27 0.56
CA CYS A 195 -6.05 -32.96 1.42
C CYS A 195 -6.01 -32.38 2.85
N ASN A 196 -6.15 -31.06 3.00
CA ASN A 196 -6.25 -30.43 4.30
C ASN A 196 -7.45 -30.95 5.11
N SER A 197 -8.62 -31.08 4.46
CA SER A 197 -9.82 -31.62 5.10
C SER A 197 -9.70 -33.11 5.44
N LEU A 198 -9.09 -33.92 4.56
CA LEU A 198 -8.87 -35.36 4.82
C LEU A 198 -7.89 -35.59 5.97
N LYS A 199 -6.83 -34.78 6.03
CA LYS A 199 -5.84 -34.89 7.12
C LYS A 199 -6.45 -34.54 8.47
N ASN A 200 -7.25 -33.44 8.51
CA ASN A 200 -7.88 -32.94 9.73
C ASN A 200 -6.85 -32.79 10.88
N ASP A 201 -6.97 -33.50 11.97
CA ASP A 201 -6.07 -33.49 13.15
C ASP A 201 -5.09 -34.68 13.22
N LYS A 202 -4.90 -35.41 12.10
CA LYS A 202 -3.88 -36.45 11.98
C LYS A 202 -2.49 -35.83 11.82
N GLU A 203 -1.50 -36.38 12.48
CA GLU A 203 -0.10 -36.05 12.25
C GLU A 203 0.37 -36.64 10.93
N VAL A 204 1.23 -35.91 10.23
CA VAL A 204 1.96 -36.40 9.07
C VAL A 204 3.44 -36.17 9.37
N ILE A 205 4.13 -37.26 9.56
CA ILE A 205 5.57 -37.32 9.82
C ILE A 205 6.34 -37.30 8.52
#